data_69a20e7dd772eae39ed2311e5075be34
#
_entry.id   69a20e7dd772eae39ed2311e5075be34
#
_cell.length_a   1.000
_cell.length_b   1.000
_cell.length_c   1.000
_cell.angle_alpha   90.00
_cell.angle_beta   90.00
_cell.angle_gamma   90.00
#
_symmetry.space_group_name_H-M   'P 1'
#
loop_
_entity.id
_entity.type
_entity.pdbx_description
1 polymer ?
#
loop_
_entity_poly.entity_id
_entity_poly.type
_entity_poly.pdbx_seq_one_letter_code
_entity_poly.pdbx_strand_id
1 'polypeptide(L)'
;AVNKKQYTEKCYLDTYRVDQNKIGKASGIWQLMQESACHQMENQKPSYSDLLDEGKALMLARVDLAIPEEVFLDESLTASSWPCESTRATFLRNYTLTEGDRIVAIADTQWSLVDTQSRKILKVSDADFSNYWMGEHRLLIKDKFKITKETAQFMHTVGSKTVSYSDLDYNGHMNNTYYLDVLCDFIPELAAGTHRVSFVRIHYSKEAPLDDCLKVIATDAIPVSDADAKEYGVPAEIKYIFKTEKADGELNVEAEIVLTKISPKIT
;
A
#
# COMPACT_ATOMS: atom_id res chain seq x y z
N ALA A 1 30.56 2.64 -12.25
CA ALA A 1 30.17 1.99 -11.00
C ALA A 1 28.73 2.40 -10.70
N VAL A 2 27.79 1.48 -10.80
CA VAL A 2 26.40 1.71 -10.41
C VAL A 2 26.40 1.87 -8.90
N ASN A 3 26.10 3.10 -8.47
CA ASN A 3 25.97 3.41 -7.05
C ASN A 3 24.69 2.69 -6.57
N LYS A 4 24.82 1.47 -6.05
CA LYS A 4 23.69 0.65 -5.57
C LYS A 4 23.13 1.27 -4.31
N LYS A 5 22.21 2.23 -4.48
CA LYS A 5 21.45 2.83 -3.38
C LYS A 5 20.07 2.17 -3.18
N GLN A 6 19.86 0.98 -3.72
CA GLN A 6 18.60 0.24 -3.64
C GLN A 6 18.83 -1.26 -3.61
N TYR A 7 18.00 -1.98 -2.89
CA TYR A 7 17.91 -3.43 -2.93
C TYR A 7 17.03 -3.83 -4.11
N THR A 8 17.42 -4.88 -4.84
CA THR A 8 16.67 -5.39 -6.00
C THR A 8 16.62 -6.89 -5.99
N GLU A 9 15.47 -7.45 -6.38
CA GLU A 9 15.29 -8.89 -6.56
C GLU A 9 14.34 -9.21 -7.71
N LYS A 10 14.47 -10.40 -8.27
CA LYS A 10 13.55 -10.93 -9.29
C LYS A 10 12.32 -11.52 -8.61
N CYS A 11 11.16 -11.24 -9.19
CA CYS A 11 9.88 -11.78 -8.75
C CYS A 11 8.94 -12.03 -9.94
N TYR A 12 7.84 -12.69 -9.67
CA TYR A 12 6.81 -13.01 -10.65
C TYR A 12 5.43 -12.69 -10.09
N LEU A 13 4.53 -12.28 -10.98
CA LEU A 13 3.12 -12.14 -10.65
C LEU A 13 2.44 -13.50 -10.84
N ASP A 14 2.16 -14.18 -9.77
CA ASP A 14 1.59 -15.53 -9.75
C ASP A 14 0.04 -15.54 -9.76
N THR A 15 -0.55 -16.75 -9.88
CA THR A 15 -1.98 -16.94 -10.16
C THR A 15 -2.91 -16.37 -9.09
N TYR A 16 -2.53 -16.28 -7.84
CA TYR A 16 -3.38 -15.74 -6.77
C TYR A 16 -3.23 -14.23 -6.55
N ARG A 17 -2.24 -13.60 -7.22
CA ARG A 17 -2.04 -12.14 -7.20
C ARG A 17 -2.69 -11.42 -8.39
N VAL A 18 -3.35 -12.13 -9.28
CA VAL A 18 -4.06 -11.56 -10.42
C VAL A 18 -5.58 -11.66 -10.26
N ASP A 19 -6.30 -10.82 -11.01
CA ASP A 19 -7.74 -10.85 -11.12
C ASP A 19 -8.22 -11.84 -12.22
N GLN A 20 -9.54 -11.85 -12.47
CA GLN A 20 -10.17 -12.68 -13.52
C GLN A 20 -9.69 -12.37 -14.94
N ASN A 21 -9.09 -11.22 -15.18
CA ASN A 21 -8.51 -10.82 -16.47
C ASN A 21 -7.02 -11.16 -16.56
N LYS A 22 -6.46 -11.82 -15.54
CA LYS A 22 -5.02 -12.09 -15.38
C LYS A 22 -4.17 -10.83 -15.21
N ILE A 23 -4.77 -9.73 -14.74
CA ILE A 23 -4.13 -8.47 -14.43
C ILE A 23 -3.82 -8.44 -12.92
N GLY A 24 -2.66 -7.92 -12.55
CA GLY A 24 -2.22 -7.82 -11.17
C GLY A 24 -3.17 -7.00 -10.30
N LYS A 25 -3.66 -7.61 -9.21
CA LYS A 25 -4.37 -6.90 -8.15
C LYS A 25 -3.42 -5.92 -7.45
N ALA A 26 -3.94 -4.78 -7.02
CA ALA A 26 -3.14 -3.80 -6.27
C ALA A 26 -2.48 -4.40 -5.02
N SER A 27 -3.20 -5.29 -4.30
CA SER A 27 -2.67 -6.05 -3.17
C SER A 27 -1.49 -6.94 -3.56
N GLY A 28 -1.61 -7.68 -4.67
CA GLY A 28 -0.57 -8.57 -5.16
C GLY A 28 0.70 -7.82 -5.59
N ILE A 29 0.54 -6.69 -6.27
CA ILE A 29 1.65 -5.79 -6.64
C ILE A 29 2.33 -5.24 -5.39
N TRP A 30 1.53 -4.74 -4.42
CA TRP A 30 2.05 -4.22 -3.16
C TRP A 30 2.78 -5.29 -2.33
N GLN A 31 2.27 -6.53 -2.29
CA GLN A 31 2.93 -7.66 -1.63
C GLN A 31 4.33 -7.90 -2.19
N LEU A 32 4.51 -7.94 -3.51
CA LEU A 32 5.83 -8.11 -4.13
C LEU A 32 6.81 -7.01 -3.73
N MET A 33 6.33 -5.76 -3.70
CA MET A 33 7.14 -4.62 -3.30
C MET A 33 7.52 -4.67 -1.81
N GLN A 34 6.54 -4.93 -0.94
CA GLN A 34 6.78 -4.98 0.50
C GLN A 34 7.74 -6.11 0.87
N GLU A 35 7.64 -7.27 0.23
CA GLU A 35 8.55 -8.40 0.46
C GLU A 35 10.00 -8.03 0.13
N SER A 36 10.24 -7.26 -0.92
CA SER A 36 11.59 -6.78 -1.26
C SER A 36 12.21 -5.92 -0.15
N ALA A 37 11.40 -5.19 0.63
CA ALA A 37 11.87 -4.45 1.79
C ALA A 37 12.21 -5.37 2.97
N CYS A 38 11.43 -6.42 3.20
CA CYS A 38 11.74 -7.42 4.23
C CYS A 38 13.08 -8.09 3.93
N HIS A 39 13.31 -8.50 2.69
CA HIS A 39 14.58 -9.08 2.26
C HIS A 39 15.75 -8.08 2.35
N GLN A 40 15.52 -6.80 2.03
CA GLN A 40 16.55 -5.77 2.22
C GLN A 40 16.94 -5.64 3.69
N MET A 41 15.96 -5.59 4.61
CA MET A 41 16.22 -5.49 6.04
C MET A 41 17.01 -6.69 6.55
N GLU A 42 16.66 -7.91 6.13
CA GLU A 42 17.44 -9.12 6.49
C GLU A 42 18.89 -9.06 5.99
N ASN A 43 19.13 -8.50 4.81
CA ASN A 43 20.48 -8.44 4.22
C ASN A 43 21.34 -7.30 4.78
N GLN A 44 20.74 -6.17 5.19
CA GLN A 44 21.48 -4.97 5.57
C GLN A 44 21.49 -4.67 7.07
N LYS A 45 20.62 -5.29 7.83
CA LYS A 45 20.44 -5.09 9.28
C LYS A 45 20.31 -3.60 9.75
N PRO A 46 19.47 -3.32 10.74
CA PRO A 46 18.72 -4.34 11.51
C PRO A 46 17.61 -4.96 10.66
N SER A 47 17.37 -6.26 10.86
CA SER A 47 16.16 -6.92 10.36
C SER A 47 14.94 -6.49 11.17
N TYR A 48 13.75 -6.89 10.71
CA TYR A 48 12.55 -6.68 11.49
C TYR A 48 12.59 -7.42 12.85
N SER A 49 13.14 -8.64 12.84
CA SER A 49 13.34 -9.42 14.09
C SER A 49 14.31 -8.74 15.05
N ASP A 50 15.42 -8.18 14.53
CA ASP A 50 16.37 -7.45 15.37
C ASP A 50 15.70 -6.24 16.06
N LEU A 51 14.83 -5.52 15.32
CA LEU A 51 14.07 -4.41 15.92
C LEU A 51 13.10 -4.90 17.00
N LEU A 52 12.39 -6.02 16.77
CA LEU A 52 11.50 -6.61 17.76
C LEU A 52 12.24 -7.05 19.02
N ASP A 53 13.42 -7.64 18.89
CA ASP A 53 14.28 -8.03 20.01
C ASP A 53 14.74 -6.82 20.85
N GLU A 54 14.86 -5.65 20.20
CA GLU A 54 15.11 -4.37 20.87
C GLU A 54 13.84 -3.69 21.41
N GLY A 55 12.69 -4.34 21.33
CA GLY A 55 11.40 -3.76 21.75
C GLY A 55 10.87 -2.68 20.81
N LYS A 56 11.25 -2.70 19.54
CA LYS A 56 10.89 -1.71 18.53
C LYS A 56 10.19 -2.38 17.35
N ALA A 57 9.32 -1.63 16.65
CA ALA A 57 8.69 -2.08 15.42
C ALA A 57 8.50 -0.90 14.44
N LEU A 58 8.64 -1.19 13.14
CA LEU A 58 8.22 -0.26 12.09
C LEU A 58 6.76 -0.55 11.74
N MET A 59 5.88 0.41 12.00
CA MET A 59 4.46 0.33 11.67
C MET A 59 4.17 1.17 10.41
N LEU A 60 3.53 0.55 9.43
CA LEU A 60 3.10 1.24 8.23
C LEU A 60 1.99 2.24 8.57
N ALA A 61 2.23 3.51 8.23
CA ALA A 61 1.27 4.59 8.45
C ALA A 61 0.58 5.02 7.15
N ARG A 62 1.30 4.99 6.03
CA ARG A 62 0.80 5.45 4.75
C ARG A 62 1.45 4.71 3.58
N VAL A 63 0.62 4.43 2.55
CA VAL A 63 1.06 3.96 1.22
C VAL A 63 0.40 4.84 0.17
N ASP A 64 1.20 5.38 -0.73
CA ASP A 64 0.76 5.86 -2.03
C ASP A 64 1.35 4.91 -3.08
N LEU A 65 0.50 4.27 -3.88
CA LEU A 65 0.87 3.25 -4.88
C LEU A 65 0.32 3.65 -6.24
N ALA A 66 1.20 3.93 -7.19
CA ALA A 66 0.87 4.22 -8.58
C ALA A 66 1.14 2.98 -9.44
N ILE A 67 0.16 2.61 -10.27
CA ILE A 67 0.21 1.47 -11.21
C ILE A 67 -0.14 2.00 -12.60
N PRO A 68 0.83 2.63 -13.31
CA PRO A 68 0.57 3.30 -14.59
C PRO A 68 0.13 2.33 -15.69
N GLU A 69 0.57 1.07 -15.63
CA GLU A 69 0.36 0.10 -16.69
C GLU A 69 -0.26 -1.19 -16.16
N GLU A 70 -0.82 -2.00 -17.04
CA GLU A 70 -1.27 -3.36 -16.75
C GLU A 70 -0.05 -4.25 -16.51
N VAL A 71 -0.12 -5.06 -15.48
CA VAL A 71 0.89 -6.07 -15.15
C VAL A 71 0.20 -7.42 -15.24
N PHE A 72 0.71 -8.31 -16.08
CA PHE A 72 0.01 -9.56 -16.37
C PHE A 72 0.61 -10.76 -15.62
N LEU A 73 -0.20 -11.81 -15.51
CA LEU A 73 0.21 -13.11 -14.99
C LEU A 73 1.51 -13.59 -15.66
N ASP A 74 2.40 -14.15 -14.84
CA ASP A 74 3.70 -14.74 -15.27
C ASP A 74 4.72 -13.72 -15.83
N GLU A 75 4.46 -12.42 -15.78
CA GLU A 75 5.49 -11.44 -16.13
C GLU A 75 6.69 -11.53 -15.18
N SER A 76 7.89 -11.53 -15.78
CA SER A 76 9.15 -11.50 -15.03
C SER A 76 9.47 -10.08 -14.59
N LEU A 77 9.38 -9.83 -13.31
CA LEU A 77 9.48 -8.51 -12.70
C LEU A 77 10.77 -8.36 -11.87
N THR A 78 11.17 -7.13 -11.66
CA THR A 78 12.20 -6.77 -10.69
C THR A 78 11.59 -5.83 -9.67
N ALA A 79 11.52 -6.28 -8.42
CA ALA A 79 11.15 -5.43 -7.29
C ALA A 79 12.40 -4.75 -6.75
N SER A 80 12.29 -3.45 -6.50
CA SER A 80 13.36 -2.67 -5.86
C SER A 80 12.80 -1.89 -4.69
N SER A 81 13.55 -1.82 -3.60
CA SER A 81 13.19 -0.99 -2.45
C SER A 81 14.40 -0.26 -1.88
N TRP A 82 14.18 0.92 -1.35
CA TRP A 82 15.20 1.69 -0.66
C TRP A 82 14.58 2.60 0.41
N PRO A 83 15.18 2.62 1.60
CA PRO A 83 14.87 3.66 2.58
C PRO A 83 15.40 5.00 2.10
N CYS A 84 14.72 6.07 2.52
CA CYS A 84 15.06 7.44 2.18
C CYS A 84 15.47 8.20 3.43
N GLU A 85 16.06 9.40 3.25
CA GLU A 85 16.33 10.27 4.37
C GLU A 85 15.05 10.58 5.12
N SER A 86 15.03 10.14 6.37
CA SER A 86 13.83 10.13 7.21
C SER A 86 13.72 11.43 8.00
N THR A 87 12.50 11.80 8.36
CA THR A 87 12.26 12.87 9.34
C THR A 87 12.49 12.35 10.75
N ARG A 88 12.36 13.22 11.75
CA ARG A 88 12.51 12.83 13.16
C ARG A 88 11.56 11.70 13.57
N ALA A 89 10.33 11.69 13.07
CA ALA A 89 9.27 10.77 13.50
C ALA A 89 8.79 9.82 12.40
N THR A 90 9.25 9.99 11.16
CA THR A 90 8.75 9.23 10.02
C THR A 90 9.91 8.60 9.26
N PHE A 91 9.90 7.28 9.17
CA PHE A 91 10.80 6.52 8.32
C PHE A 91 10.19 6.45 6.91
N LEU A 92 10.93 6.97 5.92
CA LEU A 92 10.48 7.02 4.52
C LEU A 92 11.09 5.89 3.72
N ARG A 93 10.30 5.31 2.81
CA ARG A 93 10.76 4.26 1.91
C ARG A 93 10.02 4.31 0.59
N ASN A 94 10.76 4.17 -0.49
CA ASN A 94 10.23 4.01 -1.83
C ASN A 94 10.44 2.61 -2.38
N TYR A 95 9.63 2.30 -3.39
CA TYR A 95 9.66 1.03 -4.11
C TYR A 95 9.41 1.26 -5.59
N THR A 96 9.97 0.40 -6.42
CA THR A 96 9.57 0.25 -7.83
C THR A 96 9.41 -1.21 -8.19
N LEU A 97 8.48 -1.46 -9.08
CA LEU A 97 8.33 -2.73 -9.79
C LEU A 97 8.56 -2.46 -11.26
N THR A 98 9.48 -3.20 -11.89
CA THR A 98 9.83 -3.01 -13.30
C THR A 98 9.75 -4.31 -14.08
N GLU A 99 9.37 -4.20 -15.35
CA GLU A 99 9.54 -5.23 -16.36
C GLU A 99 10.59 -4.75 -17.36
N GLY A 100 11.80 -5.35 -17.32
CA GLY A 100 12.95 -4.79 -18.02
C GLY A 100 13.24 -3.35 -17.53
N ASP A 101 13.24 -2.40 -18.46
CA ASP A 101 13.44 -0.98 -18.17
C ASP A 101 12.13 -0.21 -17.90
N ARG A 102 10.99 -0.86 -18.05
CA ARG A 102 9.66 -0.28 -17.91
C ARG A 102 9.23 -0.30 -16.45
N ILE A 103 8.89 0.86 -15.90
CA ILE A 103 8.32 0.95 -14.55
C ILE A 103 6.83 0.63 -14.63
N VAL A 104 6.40 -0.45 -13.98
CA VAL A 104 4.99 -0.88 -13.94
C VAL A 104 4.28 -0.51 -12.65
N ALA A 105 5.01 -0.28 -11.57
CA ALA A 105 4.46 0.29 -10.34
C ALA A 105 5.52 1.05 -9.54
N ILE A 106 5.06 2.06 -8.78
CA ILE A 106 5.88 2.85 -7.86
C ILE A 106 5.10 3.00 -6.55
N ALA A 107 5.77 2.86 -5.42
CA ALA A 107 5.18 3.16 -4.13
C ALA A 107 6.04 4.14 -3.31
N ASP A 108 5.36 5.03 -2.59
CA ASP A 108 5.90 5.93 -1.59
C ASP A 108 5.25 5.63 -0.25
N THR A 109 6.04 5.35 0.77
CA THR A 109 5.52 4.88 2.06
C THR A 109 6.10 5.65 3.23
N GLN A 110 5.29 5.75 4.27
CA GLN A 110 5.64 6.35 5.55
C GLN A 110 5.42 5.33 6.66
N TRP A 111 6.43 5.16 7.49
CA TRP A 111 6.44 4.24 8.62
C TRP A 111 6.72 4.99 9.91
N SER A 112 6.16 4.53 11.01
CA SER A 112 6.47 5.01 12.35
C SER A 112 7.28 3.96 13.09
N LEU A 113 8.41 4.37 13.68
CA LEU A 113 9.11 3.53 14.64
C LEU A 113 8.36 3.63 15.97
N VAL A 114 7.97 2.51 16.55
CA VAL A 114 7.21 2.46 17.80
C VAL A 114 7.88 1.56 18.82
N ASP A 115 7.72 1.89 20.08
CA ASP A 115 8.02 1.00 21.19
C ASP A 115 6.91 -0.05 21.32
N THR A 116 7.26 -1.34 21.27
CA THR A 116 6.27 -2.43 21.21
C THR A 116 5.49 -2.59 22.51
N GLN A 117 6.04 -2.19 23.65
CA GLN A 117 5.41 -2.31 24.95
C GLN A 117 4.49 -1.12 25.26
N SER A 118 5.02 0.11 25.14
CA SER A 118 4.27 1.32 25.48
C SER A 118 3.40 1.83 24.32
N ARG A 119 3.61 1.32 23.10
CA ARG A 119 2.93 1.74 21.88
C ARG A 119 3.19 3.21 21.50
N LYS A 120 4.21 3.83 22.07
CA LYS A 120 4.59 5.22 21.77
C LYS A 120 5.46 5.30 20.52
N ILE A 121 5.25 6.36 19.76
CA ILE A 121 6.11 6.69 18.61
C ILE A 121 7.49 7.11 19.14
N LEU A 122 8.52 6.48 18.61
CA LEU A 122 9.93 6.76 18.84
C LEU A 122 10.48 7.70 17.75
N LYS A 123 11.67 8.26 17.99
CA LYS A 123 12.42 8.92 16.91
C LYS A 123 13.02 7.84 16.01
N VAL A 124 13.13 8.11 14.71
CA VAL A 124 13.80 7.19 13.79
C VAL A 124 15.24 6.94 14.21
N SER A 125 15.91 7.95 14.79
CA SER A 125 17.28 7.85 15.33
C SER A 125 17.42 6.95 16.57
N ASP A 126 16.32 6.47 17.16
CA ASP A 126 16.35 5.54 18.29
C ASP A 126 16.62 4.08 17.83
N ALA A 127 16.70 3.84 16.52
CA ALA A 127 17.22 2.62 15.90
C ALA A 127 18.39 2.95 14.97
N ASP A 128 19.35 2.02 14.86
CA ASP A 128 20.52 2.22 14.00
C ASP A 128 20.28 1.65 12.60
N PHE A 129 19.94 2.52 11.66
CA PHE A 129 19.76 2.18 10.24
C PHE A 129 21.00 2.53 9.39
N SER A 130 22.18 2.75 10.00
CA SER A 130 23.40 3.18 9.29
C SER A 130 23.89 2.21 8.22
N ASN A 131 23.53 0.93 8.32
CA ASN A 131 23.87 -0.09 7.32
C ASN A 131 22.95 -0.09 6.10
N TYR A 132 21.82 0.65 6.15
CA TYR A 132 20.88 0.70 5.04
C TYR A 132 21.41 1.59 3.91
N TRP A 133 21.22 1.14 2.69
CA TRP A 133 21.54 1.93 1.49
C TRP A 133 20.43 2.93 1.25
N MET A 134 20.66 4.16 1.67
CA MET A 134 19.68 5.25 1.51
C MET A 134 19.62 5.74 0.08
N GLY A 135 18.42 5.80 -0.47
CA GLY A 135 18.12 6.33 -1.79
C GLY A 135 17.46 7.69 -1.74
N GLU A 136 17.23 8.27 -2.90
CA GLU A 136 16.52 9.54 -3.04
C GLU A 136 15.02 9.32 -2.81
N HIS A 137 14.39 10.21 -2.04
CA HIS A 137 12.95 10.18 -1.82
C HIS A 137 12.18 10.64 -3.06
N ARG A 138 11.31 9.77 -3.56
CA ARG A 138 10.40 10.06 -4.66
C ARG A 138 9.00 10.24 -4.09
N LEU A 139 8.59 11.49 -3.92
CA LEU A 139 7.24 11.85 -3.50
C LEU A 139 6.28 11.66 -4.68
N LEU A 140 5.23 10.83 -4.52
CA LEU A 140 4.24 10.58 -5.58
C LEU A 140 3.18 11.67 -5.64
N ILE A 141 2.72 12.13 -4.47
CA ILE A 141 1.67 13.14 -4.37
C ILE A 141 1.97 14.08 -3.21
N LYS A 142 1.80 15.39 -3.44
CA LYS A 142 2.19 16.43 -2.45
C LYS A 142 1.18 16.56 -1.32
N ASP A 143 -0.10 16.56 -1.67
CA ASP A 143 -1.16 16.84 -0.73
C ASP A 143 -1.45 15.63 0.16
N LYS A 144 -1.65 15.89 1.46
CA LYS A 144 -2.06 14.85 2.39
C LYS A 144 -3.49 14.43 2.08
N PHE A 145 -3.70 13.14 1.95
CA PHE A 145 -5.04 12.59 1.84
C PHE A 145 -5.82 12.86 3.12
N LYS A 146 -7.04 13.34 2.96
CA LYS A 146 -7.98 13.55 4.04
C LYS A 146 -9.41 13.50 3.51
N ILE A 147 -10.27 12.76 4.17
CA ILE A 147 -11.70 12.79 3.90
C ILE A 147 -12.26 14.15 4.37
N THR A 148 -12.72 14.96 3.43
CA THR A 148 -13.31 16.26 3.75
C THR A 148 -14.72 16.10 4.30
N LYS A 149 -15.26 17.16 4.95
CA LYS A 149 -16.66 17.15 5.42
C LYS A 149 -17.65 16.99 4.27
N GLU A 150 -17.34 17.59 3.13
CA GLU A 150 -18.13 17.49 1.90
C GLU A 150 -18.16 16.05 1.40
N THR A 151 -17.00 15.40 1.30
CA THR A 151 -16.92 13.99 0.90
C THR A 151 -17.66 13.08 1.88
N ALA A 152 -17.52 13.32 3.19
CA ALA A 152 -18.12 12.49 4.23
C ALA A 152 -19.67 12.45 4.15
N GLN A 153 -20.32 13.50 3.62
CA GLN A 153 -21.78 13.56 3.45
C GLN A 153 -22.31 12.57 2.40
N PHE A 154 -21.45 12.14 1.47
CA PHE A 154 -21.80 11.20 0.40
C PHE A 154 -21.35 9.77 0.69
N MET A 155 -20.76 9.53 1.87
CA MET A 155 -20.31 8.21 2.28
C MET A 155 -21.42 7.44 2.99
N HIS A 156 -21.55 6.16 2.67
CA HIS A 156 -22.51 5.26 3.29
C HIS A 156 -21.89 3.90 3.59
N THR A 157 -22.50 3.14 4.50
CA THR A 157 -22.05 1.79 4.83
C THR A 157 -22.29 0.87 3.64
N VAL A 158 -21.23 0.25 3.12
CA VAL A 158 -21.28 -0.70 2.00
C VAL A 158 -21.17 -2.14 2.47
N GLY A 159 -20.66 -2.38 3.67
CA GLY A 159 -20.55 -3.71 4.25
C GLY A 159 -19.70 -3.74 5.52
N SER A 160 -19.22 -4.93 5.84
CA SER A 160 -18.31 -5.15 6.97
C SER A 160 -17.32 -6.27 6.68
N LYS A 161 -16.19 -6.26 7.40
CA LYS A 161 -15.18 -7.31 7.40
C LYS A 161 -14.91 -7.73 8.84
N THR A 162 -15.09 -8.99 9.15
CA THR A 162 -14.57 -9.56 10.40
C THR A 162 -13.17 -10.11 10.15
N VAL A 163 -12.21 -9.70 10.96
CA VAL A 163 -10.83 -10.17 10.89
C VAL A 163 -10.77 -11.63 11.33
N SER A 164 -10.31 -12.50 10.44
CA SER A 164 -10.27 -13.95 10.64
C SER A 164 -8.80 -14.44 10.64
N TYR A 165 -8.58 -15.71 10.98
CA TYR A 165 -7.25 -16.32 11.02
C TYR A 165 -6.41 -16.06 9.76
N SER A 166 -7.00 -16.19 8.57
CA SER A 166 -6.30 -15.99 7.29
C SER A 166 -5.93 -14.55 6.97
N ASP A 167 -6.48 -13.59 7.71
CA ASP A 167 -6.16 -12.17 7.54
C ASP A 167 -4.94 -11.75 8.35
N LEU A 168 -4.51 -12.55 9.34
CA LEU A 168 -3.48 -12.17 10.30
C LEU A 168 -2.08 -12.29 9.72
N ASP A 169 -1.25 -11.31 10.03
CA ASP A 169 0.20 -11.40 9.93
C ASP A 169 0.83 -12.00 11.21
N TYR A 170 2.15 -12.13 11.24
CA TYR A 170 2.88 -12.65 12.40
C TYR A 170 2.86 -11.72 13.63
N ASN A 171 2.34 -10.49 13.52
CA ASN A 171 2.10 -9.60 14.66
C ASN A 171 0.71 -9.83 15.29
N GLY A 172 -0.11 -10.71 14.70
CA GLY A 172 -1.47 -11.01 15.18
C GLY A 172 -2.52 -9.97 14.80
N HIS A 173 -2.25 -9.13 13.83
CA HIS A 173 -3.17 -8.13 13.29
C HIS A 173 -3.43 -8.39 11.80
N MET A 174 -4.53 -7.85 11.30
CA MET A 174 -4.84 -7.90 9.88
C MET A 174 -3.69 -7.33 9.06
N ASN A 175 -3.16 -8.14 8.13
CA ASN A 175 -2.06 -7.76 7.25
C ASN A 175 -2.42 -6.52 6.45
N ASN A 176 -1.51 -5.56 6.40
CA ASN A 176 -1.75 -4.26 5.75
C ASN A 176 -2.10 -4.38 4.25
N THR A 177 -1.59 -5.40 3.56
CA THR A 177 -1.87 -5.61 2.14
C THR A 177 -3.28 -6.11 1.88
N TYR A 178 -3.89 -6.82 2.82
CA TYR A 178 -5.25 -7.38 2.69
C TYR A 178 -6.35 -6.34 2.77
N TYR A 179 -6.07 -5.17 3.35
CA TYR A 179 -7.03 -4.06 3.31
C TYR A 179 -7.39 -3.67 1.87
N LEU A 180 -6.43 -3.75 0.95
CA LEU A 180 -6.70 -3.45 -0.46
C LEU A 180 -7.70 -4.43 -1.08
N ASP A 181 -7.57 -5.73 -0.79
CA ASP A 181 -8.54 -6.73 -1.26
C ASP A 181 -9.93 -6.47 -0.67
N VAL A 182 -10.01 -6.22 0.65
CA VAL A 182 -11.28 -5.94 1.33
C VAL A 182 -11.99 -4.72 0.76
N LEU A 183 -11.26 -3.62 0.52
CA LEU A 183 -11.87 -2.41 -0.03
C LEU A 183 -12.26 -2.60 -1.50
N CYS A 184 -11.44 -3.30 -2.29
CA CYS A 184 -11.72 -3.61 -3.69
C CYS A 184 -12.95 -4.53 -3.87
N ASP A 185 -13.27 -5.39 -2.90
CA ASP A 185 -14.48 -6.23 -2.93
C ASP A 185 -15.77 -5.43 -3.01
N PHE A 186 -15.76 -4.17 -2.60
CA PHE A 186 -16.90 -3.25 -2.67
C PHE A 186 -16.91 -2.35 -3.91
N ILE A 187 -16.07 -2.62 -4.91
CA ILE A 187 -15.99 -1.84 -6.15
C ILE A 187 -16.62 -2.64 -7.30
N PRO A 188 -17.82 -2.26 -7.79
CA PRO A 188 -18.53 -3.04 -8.80
C PRO A 188 -17.78 -3.21 -10.12
N GLU A 189 -17.02 -2.19 -10.55
CA GLU A 189 -16.26 -2.21 -11.80
C GLU A 189 -15.12 -3.23 -11.81
N LEU A 190 -14.53 -3.48 -10.63
CA LEU A 190 -13.51 -4.54 -10.47
C LEU A 190 -14.16 -5.92 -10.54
N ALA A 191 -15.29 -6.11 -9.84
CA ALA A 191 -16.07 -7.35 -9.89
C ALA A 191 -16.58 -7.66 -11.32
N ALA A 192 -16.99 -6.63 -12.06
CA ALA A 192 -17.41 -6.74 -13.47
C ALA A 192 -16.23 -6.99 -14.44
N GLY A 193 -14.98 -6.82 -13.99
CA GLY A 193 -13.79 -7.00 -14.81
C GLY A 193 -13.62 -5.97 -15.92
N THR A 194 -14.17 -4.77 -15.74
CA THR A 194 -14.11 -3.66 -16.73
C THR A 194 -13.00 -2.66 -16.45
N HIS A 195 -12.57 -2.57 -15.20
CA HIS A 195 -11.55 -1.65 -14.73
C HIS A 195 -10.46 -2.38 -13.94
N ARG A 196 -9.35 -1.70 -13.77
CA ARG A 196 -8.26 -2.07 -12.86
C ARG A 196 -7.92 -0.92 -11.93
N VAL A 197 -7.28 -1.21 -10.83
CA VAL A 197 -6.71 -0.17 -9.95
C VAL A 197 -5.51 0.45 -10.64
N SER A 198 -5.45 1.78 -10.68
CA SER A 198 -4.31 2.54 -11.23
C SER A 198 -3.59 3.37 -10.17
N PHE A 199 -4.30 3.77 -9.10
CA PHE A 199 -3.67 4.48 -7.99
C PHE A 199 -4.36 4.15 -6.66
N VAL A 200 -3.57 4.08 -5.59
CA VAL A 200 -4.07 3.87 -4.22
C VAL A 200 -3.39 4.85 -3.30
N ARG A 201 -4.18 5.43 -2.40
CA ARG A 201 -3.69 6.07 -1.16
C ARG A 201 -4.37 5.39 0.01
N ILE A 202 -3.62 4.91 0.97
CA ILE A 202 -4.19 4.32 2.18
C ILE A 202 -3.42 4.78 3.42
N HIS A 203 -4.17 5.22 4.42
CA HIS A 203 -3.66 5.61 5.72
C HIS A 203 -4.15 4.62 6.77
N TYR A 204 -3.22 4.09 7.55
CA TYR A 204 -3.48 3.15 8.63
C TYR A 204 -3.45 3.91 9.96
N SER A 205 -4.58 3.95 10.67
CA SER A 205 -4.72 4.67 11.94
C SER A 205 -4.69 3.77 13.15
N LYS A 206 -5.31 2.58 13.04
CA LYS A 206 -5.39 1.60 14.12
C LYS A 206 -5.26 0.19 13.56
N GLU A 207 -4.62 -0.69 14.32
CA GLU A 207 -4.56 -2.12 14.01
C GLU A 207 -5.91 -2.80 14.25
N ALA A 208 -6.15 -3.91 13.54
CA ALA A 208 -7.32 -4.75 13.71
C ALA A 208 -6.88 -6.18 14.07
N PRO A 209 -6.96 -6.60 15.34
CA PRO A 209 -6.68 -7.97 15.76
C PRO A 209 -7.79 -8.94 15.34
N LEU A 210 -7.56 -10.24 15.60
CA LEU A 210 -8.54 -11.29 15.39
C LEU A 210 -9.90 -10.92 16.00
N ASP A 211 -10.99 -11.26 15.31
CA ASP A 211 -12.38 -11.04 15.68
C ASP A 211 -12.85 -9.57 15.64
N ASP A 212 -11.98 -8.60 15.36
CA ASP A 212 -12.42 -7.23 15.11
C ASP A 212 -13.41 -7.20 13.93
N CYS A 213 -14.51 -6.48 14.12
CA CYS A 213 -15.50 -6.24 13.07
C CYS A 213 -15.31 -4.81 12.53
N LEU A 214 -14.86 -4.71 11.31
CA LEU A 214 -14.63 -3.45 10.62
C LEU A 214 -15.85 -3.10 9.76
N LYS A 215 -16.52 -2.00 10.07
CA LYS A 215 -17.55 -1.43 9.21
C LYS A 215 -16.88 -0.76 8.01
N VAL A 216 -17.25 -1.13 6.80
CA VAL A 216 -16.73 -0.51 5.57
C VAL A 216 -17.71 0.56 5.10
N ILE A 217 -17.20 1.77 4.93
CA ILE A 217 -17.97 2.95 4.54
C ILE A 217 -17.29 3.55 3.30
N ALA A 218 -18.06 3.83 2.26
CA ALA A 218 -17.54 4.31 0.99
C ALA A 218 -18.45 5.37 0.35
N THR A 219 -17.89 6.12 -0.61
CA THR A 219 -18.67 6.90 -1.58
C THR A 219 -19.16 5.98 -2.71
N ASP A 220 -20.10 6.46 -3.50
CA ASP A 220 -20.30 5.96 -4.86
C ASP A 220 -19.10 6.34 -5.74
N ALA A 221 -19.06 5.81 -6.98
CA ALA A 221 -18.03 6.16 -7.95
C ALA A 221 -18.01 7.68 -8.21
N ILE A 222 -16.84 8.28 -8.05
CA ILE A 222 -16.60 9.71 -8.30
C ILE A 222 -15.79 9.83 -9.60
N PRO A 223 -16.26 10.55 -10.62
CA PRO A 223 -15.44 10.85 -11.80
C PRO A 223 -14.16 11.60 -11.40
N VAL A 224 -13.02 11.19 -11.95
CA VAL A 224 -11.75 11.87 -11.71
C VAL A 224 -11.65 13.09 -12.61
N SER A 225 -11.33 14.25 -12.05
CA SER A 225 -11.09 15.47 -12.81
C SER A 225 -9.74 15.40 -13.55
N ASP A 226 -9.59 16.17 -14.63
CA ASP A 226 -8.30 16.27 -15.34
C ASP A 226 -7.17 16.75 -14.43
N ALA A 227 -7.48 17.60 -13.46
CA ALA A 227 -6.52 18.09 -12.48
C ALA A 227 -6.05 16.97 -11.54
N ASP A 228 -6.98 16.17 -11.01
CA ASP A 228 -6.66 15.02 -10.16
C ASP A 228 -5.90 13.94 -10.95
N ALA A 229 -6.33 13.64 -12.18
CA ALA A 229 -5.65 12.66 -13.05
C ALA A 229 -4.18 13.05 -13.29
N LYS A 230 -3.93 14.35 -13.49
CA LYS A 230 -2.58 14.89 -13.65
C LYS A 230 -1.76 14.76 -12.37
N GLU A 231 -2.39 14.94 -11.21
CA GLU A 231 -1.72 14.79 -9.91
C GLU A 231 -1.34 13.33 -9.62
N TYR A 232 -2.23 12.37 -9.91
CA TYR A 232 -1.93 10.95 -9.78
C TYR A 232 -0.79 10.49 -10.72
N GLY A 233 -0.64 11.13 -11.88
CA GLY A 233 0.39 10.79 -12.85
C GLY A 233 0.21 9.42 -13.51
N VAL A 234 -1.02 8.87 -13.46
CA VAL A 234 -1.42 7.58 -14.03
C VAL A 234 -2.77 7.73 -14.73
N PRO A 235 -3.17 6.80 -15.63
CA PRO A 235 -4.52 6.77 -16.16
C PRO A 235 -5.56 6.68 -15.04
N ALA A 236 -6.56 7.58 -15.05
CA ALA A 236 -7.53 7.68 -13.97
C ALA A 236 -8.89 8.13 -14.55
N GLU A 237 -9.96 7.38 -14.29
CA GLU A 237 -11.31 7.69 -14.77
C GLU A 237 -12.30 7.91 -13.64
N ILE A 238 -12.30 7.01 -12.67
CA ILE A 238 -13.17 7.08 -11.49
C ILE A 238 -12.38 6.77 -10.22
N LYS A 239 -12.90 7.23 -9.09
CA LYS A 239 -12.32 6.93 -7.79
C LYS A 239 -13.38 6.64 -6.75
N TYR A 240 -12.98 5.91 -5.73
CA TYR A 240 -13.75 5.63 -4.52
C TYR A 240 -12.99 6.13 -3.30
N ILE A 241 -13.71 6.72 -2.36
CA ILE A 241 -13.16 7.09 -1.05
C ILE A 241 -13.72 6.13 -0.02
N PHE A 242 -12.84 5.52 0.75
CA PHE A 242 -13.18 4.54 1.78
C PHE A 242 -12.73 4.99 3.16
N LYS A 243 -13.44 4.54 4.17
CA LYS A 243 -12.93 4.39 5.53
C LYS A 243 -13.46 3.11 6.15
N THR A 244 -12.71 2.56 7.08
CA THR A 244 -13.20 1.49 7.95
C THR A 244 -13.22 1.96 9.40
N GLU A 245 -14.25 1.58 10.12
CA GLU A 245 -14.44 1.89 11.54
C GLU A 245 -14.55 0.61 12.35
N LYS A 246 -13.90 0.59 13.50
CA LYS A 246 -14.02 -0.49 14.49
C LYS A 246 -15.37 -0.41 15.18
N ALA A 247 -15.73 -1.44 15.95
CA ALA A 247 -17.03 -1.52 16.65
C ALA A 247 -17.27 -0.36 17.63
N ASP A 248 -16.22 0.21 18.20
CA ASP A 248 -16.27 1.37 19.09
C ASP A 248 -16.34 2.72 18.36
N GLY A 249 -16.32 2.70 17.02
CA GLY A 249 -16.33 3.89 16.16
C GLY A 249 -14.94 4.48 15.90
N GLU A 250 -13.85 3.87 16.40
CA GLU A 250 -12.50 4.30 16.06
C GLU A 250 -12.21 4.09 14.57
N LEU A 251 -11.55 5.07 13.96
CA LEU A 251 -11.06 4.97 12.59
C LEU A 251 -9.93 3.93 12.52
N ASN A 252 -10.08 2.96 11.61
CA ASN A 252 -9.07 1.94 11.37
C ASN A 252 -8.20 2.30 10.15
N VAL A 253 -8.81 2.49 8.96
CA VAL A 253 -8.12 3.01 7.77
C VAL A 253 -8.96 4.03 7.02
N GLU A 254 -8.28 4.90 6.27
CA GLU A 254 -8.85 5.76 5.22
C GLU A 254 -8.14 5.46 3.91
N ALA A 255 -8.87 5.43 2.80
CA ALA A 255 -8.27 5.16 1.51
C ALA A 255 -8.96 5.90 0.35
N GLU A 256 -8.18 6.17 -0.68
CA GLU A 256 -8.63 6.56 -2.01
C GLU A 256 -8.15 5.51 -3.00
N ILE A 257 -9.06 4.94 -3.77
CA ILE A 257 -8.78 3.94 -4.80
C ILE A 257 -9.23 4.49 -6.14
N VAL A 258 -8.28 4.64 -7.06
CA VAL A 258 -8.49 5.20 -8.41
C VAL A 258 -8.44 4.07 -9.44
N LEU A 259 -9.36 4.11 -10.36
CA LEU A 259 -9.54 3.09 -11.38
C LEU A 259 -9.41 3.68 -12.79
N THR A 260 -8.95 2.85 -13.69
CA THR A 260 -8.98 3.08 -15.13
C THR A 260 -9.52 1.86 -15.87
N LYS A 261 -10.07 2.04 -17.05
CA LYS A 261 -10.50 0.92 -17.89
C LYS A 261 -9.36 0.01 -18.24
N ILE A 262 -9.68 -1.27 -18.35
CA ILE A 262 -8.76 -2.27 -18.90
C ILE A 262 -8.62 -2.04 -20.40
N SER A 263 -7.40 -2.16 -20.91
CA SER A 263 -7.12 -2.05 -22.35
C SER A 263 -7.92 -3.11 -23.12
N PRO A 264 -8.50 -2.76 -24.28
CA PRO A 264 -9.17 -3.74 -25.13
C PRO A 264 -8.21 -4.89 -25.47
N LYS A 265 -8.64 -6.14 -25.25
CA LYS A 265 -7.84 -7.29 -25.71
C LYS A 265 -7.66 -7.18 -27.21
N ILE A 266 -6.42 -7.07 -27.66
CA ILE A 266 -6.10 -7.23 -29.08
C ILE A 266 -6.34 -8.71 -29.39
N THR A 267 -7.45 -8.98 -30.07
CA THR A 267 -7.82 -10.32 -30.57
C THR A 267 -6.98 -10.71 -31.75
#